data_94417731cfbb2f8cffd13c1d3e2da57b
#
_entry.id   94417731cfbb2f8cffd13c1d3e2da57b
#
_cell.length_a   1.000
_cell.length_b   1.000
_cell.length_c   1.000
_cell.angle_alpha   90.00
_cell.angle_beta   90.00
_cell.angle_gamma   90.00
#
_symmetry.space_group_name_H-M   'P 1'
#
loop_
_entity.id
_entity.type
_entity.pdbx_description
1 polymer ?
#
loop_
_entity_poly.entity_id
_entity_poly.type
_entity_poly.pdbx_seq_one_letter_code
_entity_poly.pdbx_strand_id
1 'polypeptide(L)'
;YPVLMTDRVADCARFFVQHFRFKPVFDSGWYMHLISAEDESVNLALVQRDHPTIPAAGRGVSAGGLLLNFEVADVDAEYLRAQSQGLTILLPLRDEDFGQRHFIAQGPDGVLIDVITPIEPSEAFKAQYLQPS
;
A
#
# COMPACT_ATOMS: atom_id res chain seq x y z
N TYR A 1 10.92 6.37 -0.55
CA TYR A 1 9.47 6.18 -0.33
C TYR A 1 8.69 6.44 -1.60
N PRO A 2 7.52 5.77 -1.77
CA PRO A 2 6.69 6.00 -2.93
C PRO A 2 5.94 7.33 -2.84
N VAL A 3 5.75 7.97 -4.00
CA VAL A 3 4.89 9.14 -4.17
C VAL A 3 3.83 8.77 -5.19
N LEU A 4 2.57 8.72 -4.78
CA LEU A 4 1.46 8.37 -5.64
C LEU A 4 0.92 9.61 -6.34
N MET A 5 0.83 9.53 -7.66
CA MET A 5 0.25 10.60 -8.48
C MET A 5 -1.26 10.41 -8.55
N THR A 6 -2.02 11.45 -8.25
CA THR A 6 -3.49 11.39 -8.20
C THR A 6 -4.09 12.75 -8.53
N ASP A 7 -5.33 12.78 -8.98
CA ASP A 7 -6.11 14.02 -9.10
C ASP A 7 -6.89 14.35 -7.82
N ARG A 8 -6.80 13.49 -6.78
CA ARG A 8 -7.56 13.61 -5.53
C ARG A 8 -6.65 13.39 -4.32
N VAL A 9 -5.70 14.32 -4.13
CA VAL A 9 -4.67 14.19 -3.08
C VAL A 9 -5.28 13.99 -1.68
N ALA A 10 -6.23 14.83 -1.30
CA ALA A 10 -6.84 14.76 0.04
C ALA A 10 -7.61 13.46 0.26
N ASP A 11 -8.37 13.00 -0.73
CA ASP A 11 -9.16 11.76 -0.62
C ASP A 11 -8.25 10.54 -0.56
N CYS A 12 -7.21 10.49 -1.38
CA CYS A 12 -6.24 9.41 -1.34
C CYS A 12 -5.51 9.36 0.01
N ALA A 13 -5.08 10.51 0.51
CA ALA A 13 -4.45 10.59 1.83
C ALA A 13 -5.38 10.09 2.93
N ARG A 14 -6.66 10.47 2.88
CA ARG A 14 -7.66 10.03 3.85
C ARG A 14 -7.81 8.52 3.88
N PHE A 15 -7.75 7.87 2.73
CA PHE A 15 -7.80 6.41 2.65
C PHE A 15 -6.70 5.76 3.50
N PHE A 16 -5.47 6.21 3.35
CA PHE A 16 -4.35 5.65 4.11
C PHE A 16 -4.40 6.01 5.60
N VAL A 17 -4.88 7.20 5.93
CA VAL A 17 -5.06 7.62 7.33
C VAL A 17 -6.13 6.77 8.01
N GLN A 18 -7.27 6.55 7.35
CA GLN A 18 -8.39 5.80 7.93
C GLN A 18 -8.09 4.30 8.04
N HIS A 19 -7.46 3.72 7.03
CA HIS A 19 -7.41 2.26 6.89
C HIS A 19 -6.05 1.66 7.20
N PHE A 20 -4.96 2.42 7.12
CA PHE A 20 -3.60 1.88 7.27
C PHE A 20 -2.75 2.65 8.27
N ARG A 21 -3.37 3.37 9.18
CA ARG A 21 -2.73 4.02 10.34
C ARG A 21 -1.62 5.00 9.96
N PHE A 22 -1.78 5.67 8.81
CA PHE A 22 -0.90 6.78 8.45
C PHE A 22 -1.38 8.08 9.11
N LYS A 23 -0.45 9.00 9.30
CA LYS A 23 -0.76 10.35 9.75
C LYS A 23 -0.06 11.38 8.86
N PRO A 24 -0.72 12.50 8.52
CA PRO A 24 -0.09 13.53 7.71
C PRO A 24 0.94 14.31 8.53
N VAL A 25 2.09 14.60 7.92
CA VAL A 25 3.14 15.43 8.50
C VAL A 25 3.42 16.68 7.67
N PHE A 26 2.88 16.75 6.45
CA PHE A 26 2.96 17.92 5.58
C PHE A 26 1.78 17.93 4.63
N ASP A 27 1.18 19.10 4.42
CA ASP A 27 0.03 19.30 3.53
C ASP A 27 0.11 20.67 2.87
N SER A 28 0.39 20.71 1.57
CA SER A 28 0.38 21.93 0.76
C SER A 28 -0.83 22.02 -0.16
N GLY A 29 -1.75 21.06 -0.09
CA GLY A 29 -2.92 20.94 -0.96
C GLY A 29 -2.65 20.12 -2.22
N TRP A 30 -1.56 20.37 -2.91
CA TRP A 30 -1.15 19.62 -4.09
C TRP A 30 -0.20 18.45 -3.77
N TYR A 31 0.30 18.40 -2.57
CA TYR A 31 1.21 17.37 -2.07
C TYR A 31 0.92 17.13 -0.58
N MET A 32 0.82 15.86 -0.21
CA MET A 32 0.72 15.47 1.19
C MET A 32 1.75 14.39 1.50
N HIS A 33 2.47 14.58 2.61
CA HIS A 33 3.43 13.58 3.10
C HIS A 33 2.86 12.90 4.33
N LEU A 34 2.82 11.58 4.29
CA LEU A 34 2.31 10.75 5.37
C LEU A 34 3.43 9.90 5.95
N ILE A 35 3.35 9.65 7.24
CA ILE A 35 4.17 8.62 7.90
C ILE A 35 3.26 7.65 8.63
N SER A 36 3.74 6.42 8.85
CA SER A 36 3.01 5.46 9.66
C SER A 36 2.99 5.91 11.12
N ALA A 37 1.82 5.85 11.76
CA ALA A 37 1.70 6.14 13.19
C ALA A 37 2.39 5.09 14.06
N GLU A 38 2.63 3.91 13.52
CA GLU A 38 3.29 2.80 14.23
C GLU A 38 4.80 2.74 13.98
N ASP A 39 5.27 3.33 12.86
CA ASP A 39 6.69 3.35 12.50
C ASP A 39 6.99 4.58 11.65
N GLU A 40 7.58 5.58 12.26
CA GLU A 40 7.84 6.87 11.61
C GLU A 40 8.86 6.80 10.46
N SER A 41 9.57 5.68 10.31
CA SER A 41 10.45 5.45 9.17
C SER A 41 9.70 5.05 7.90
N VAL A 42 8.44 4.65 8.02
CA VAL A 42 7.60 4.28 6.88
C VAL A 42 6.90 5.52 6.35
N ASN A 43 7.21 5.87 5.12
CA ASN A 43 6.76 7.10 4.45
C ASN A 43 5.96 6.78 3.20
N LEU A 44 4.98 7.62 2.93
CA LEU A 44 4.16 7.58 1.72
C LEU A 44 3.71 9.00 1.40
N ALA A 45 3.73 9.39 0.14
CA ALA A 45 3.27 10.71 -0.24
C ALA A 45 2.29 10.65 -1.43
N LEU A 46 1.50 11.70 -1.56
CA LEU A 46 0.53 11.90 -2.63
C LEU A 46 0.85 13.23 -3.30
N VAL A 47 0.81 13.27 -4.62
CA VAL A 47 1.06 14.50 -5.38
C VAL A 47 0.01 14.66 -6.48
N GLN A 48 -0.40 15.90 -6.71
CA GLN A 48 -1.31 16.23 -7.81
C GLN A 48 -0.65 15.84 -9.14
N ARG A 49 -1.30 14.98 -9.91
CA ARG A 49 -0.72 14.31 -11.08
C ARG A 49 -0.31 15.23 -12.23
N ASP A 50 -0.85 16.44 -12.29
CA ASP A 50 -0.53 17.43 -13.31
C ASP A 50 0.32 18.60 -12.77
N HIS A 51 0.83 18.49 -11.56
CA HIS A 51 1.61 19.56 -10.94
C HIS A 51 2.92 19.81 -11.70
N PRO A 52 3.34 21.09 -11.86
CA PRO A 52 4.55 21.42 -12.64
C PRO A 52 5.85 20.85 -12.13
N THR A 53 5.92 20.35 -10.89
CA THR A 53 7.11 19.64 -10.37
C THR A 53 7.33 18.31 -11.06
N ILE A 54 6.31 17.78 -11.75
CA ILE A 54 6.41 16.54 -12.51
C ILE A 54 6.77 16.90 -13.95
N PRO A 55 7.79 16.25 -14.55
CA PRO A 55 8.12 16.47 -15.96
C PRO A 55 6.90 16.23 -16.87
N ALA A 56 6.77 17.01 -17.92
CA ALA A 56 5.62 16.95 -18.82
C ALA A 56 5.34 15.52 -19.34
N ALA A 57 6.38 14.75 -19.60
CA ALA A 57 6.25 13.36 -20.08
C ALA A 57 5.63 12.43 -19.04
N GLY A 58 5.66 12.79 -17.76
CA GLY A 58 5.11 11.96 -16.67
C GLY A 58 3.80 12.46 -16.08
N ARG A 59 3.28 13.59 -16.56
CA ARG A 59 2.08 14.21 -15.99
C ARG A 59 0.79 13.56 -16.46
N GLY A 60 -0.27 13.73 -15.66
CA GLY A 60 -1.62 13.39 -16.07
C GLY A 60 -1.96 11.91 -15.94
N VAL A 61 -1.09 11.11 -15.33
CA VAL A 61 -1.31 9.68 -15.11
C VAL A 61 -1.52 9.44 -13.62
N SER A 62 -2.60 8.73 -13.27
CA SER A 62 -2.81 8.28 -11.89
C SER A 62 -1.98 7.02 -11.61
N ALA A 63 -1.68 6.81 -10.33
CA ALA A 63 -0.90 5.66 -9.87
C ALA A 63 -1.65 4.35 -10.13
N GLY A 64 -1.43 3.73 -11.27
CA GLY A 64 -1.94 2.40 -11.58
C GLY A 64 -0.79 1.42 -11.74
N GLY A 65 -1.11 0.11 -11.83
CA GLY A 65 -0.10 -0.92 -12.00
C GLY A 65 0.85 -1.06 -10.80
N LEU A 66 0.41 -0.63 -9.61
CA LEU A 66 1.21 -0.61 -8.40
C LEU A 66 0.54 -1.47 -7.32
N LEU A 67 1.32 -2.32 -6.70
CA LEU A 67 0.94 -3.13 -5.56
C LEU A 67 1.73 -2.64 -4.35
N LEU A 68 1.06 -2.07 -3.35
CA LEU A 68 1.68 -1.68 -2.10
C LEU A 68 1.56 -2.82 -1.10
N ASN A 69 2.69 -3.32 -0.63
CA ASN A 69 2.76 -4.42 0.33
C ASN A 69 2.96 -3.87 1.74
N PHE A 70 2.08 -4.29 2.65
CA PHE A 70 2.22 -4.00 4.08
C PHE A 70 2.39 -5.30 4.84
N GLU A 71 3.56 -5.51 5.42
CA GLU A 71 3.78 -6.65 6.30
C GLU A 71 3.27 -6.32 7.69
N VAL A 72 2.44 -7.20 8.24
CA VAL A 72 1.80 -7.03 9.55
C VAL A 72 2.01 -8.29 10.40
N ALA A 73 1.91 -8.15 11.72
CA ALA A 73 2.06 -9.27 12.63
C ALA A 73 0.88 -10.26 12.57
N ASP A 74 -0.34 -9.76 12.35
CA ASP A 74 -1.56 -10.56 12.37
C ASP A 74 -2.47 -10.17 11.22
N VAL A 75 -2.29 -10.83 10.07
CA VAL A 75 -3.08 -10.55 8.88
C VAL A 75 -4.54 -10.97 9.04
N ASP A 76 -4.83 -11.98 9.87
CA ASP A 76 -6.23 -12.38 10.11
C ASP A 76 -7.02 -11.25 10.77
N ALA A 77 -6.44 -10.59 11.76
CA ALA A 77 -7.06 -9.43 12.41
C ALA A 77 -7.23 -8.25 11.43
N GLU A 78 -6.24 -8.00 10.60
CA GLU A 78 -6.31 -6.94 9.57
C GLU A 78 -7.38 -7.25 8.52
N TYR A 79 -7.55 -8.51 8.15
CA TYR A 79 -8.59 -8.92 7.21
C TYR A 79 -9.99 -8.64 7.77
N LEU A 80 -10.23 -9.03 9.03
CA LEU A 80 -11.51 -8.74 9.70
C LEU A 80 -11.76 -7.23 9.80
N ARG A 81 -10.73 -6.46 10.12
CA ARG A 81 -10.82 -5.01 10.20
C ARG A 81 -11.15 -4.40 8.83
N ALA A 82 -10.48 -4.85 7.77
CA ALA A 82 -10.74 -4.38 6.41
C ALA A 82 -12.19 -4.64 5.99
N GLN A 83 -12.69 -5.83 6.26
CA GLN A 83 -14.09 -6.18 5.98
C GLN A 83 -15.05 -5.32 6.78
N SER A 84 -14.80 -5.11 8.08
CA SER A 84 -15.67 -4.30 8.93
C SER A 84 -15.72 -2.83 8.51
N GLN A 85 -14.66 -2.33 7.90
CA GLN A 85 -14.56 -0.95 7.39
C GLN A 85 -15.04 -0.81 5.95
N GLY A 86 -15.55 -1.88 5.33
CA GLY A 86 -16.12 -1.84 4.00
C GLY A 86 -15.12 -1.74 2.87
N LEU A 87 -13.85 -2.13 3.08
CA LEU A 87 -12.88 -2.19 2.00
C LEU A 87 -13.29 -3.26 0.98
N THR A 88 -13.09 -2.96 -0.29
CA THR A 88 -13.33 -3.94 -1.36
C THR A 88 -12.19 -4.94 -1.38
N ILE A 89 -12.49 -6.20 -1.07
CA ILE A 89 -11.52 -7.29 -1.10
C ILE A 89 -11.46 -7.86 -2.50
N LEU A 90 -10.30 -7.78 -3.13
CA LEU A 90 -10.08 -8.31 -4.49
C LEU A 90 -9.50 -9.72 -4.46
N LEU A 91 -8.70 -10.04 -3.47
CA LEU A 91 -8.19 -11.39 -3.22
C LEU A 91 -8.48 -11.75 -1.77
N PRO A 92 -9.37 -12.73 -1.51
CA PRO A 92 -9.65 -13.17 -0.13
C PRO A 92 -8.41 -13.72 0.57
N LEU A 93 -8.41 -13.66 1.90
CA LEU A 93 -7.32 -14.16 2.73
C LEU A 93 -6.98 -15.60 2.38
N ARG A 94 -5.70 -15.87 2.09
CA ARG A 94 -5.21 -17.21 1.76
C ARG A 94 -3.71 -17.32 1.99
N ASP A 95 -3.24 -18.54 2.04
CA ASP A 95 -1.82 -18.87 2.09
C ASP A 95 -1.28 -19.09 0.68
N GLU A 96 -0.07 -18.60 0.43
CA GLU A 96 0.67 -18.84 -0.81
C GLU A 96 1.89 -19.69 -0.52
N ASP A 97 2.19 -20.60 -1.42
CA ASP A 97 3.32 -21.52 -1.28
C ASP A 97 4.67 -20.79 -1.19
N PHE A 98 4.74 -19.57 -1.73
CA PHE A 98 5.99 -18.80 -1.67
C PHE A 98 6.25 -18.14 -0.31
N GLY A 99 5.38 -18.32 0.67
CA GLY A 99 5.66 -17.92 2.05
C GLY A 99 4.90 -16.70 2.53
N GLN A 100 3.67 -16.48 2.04
CA GLN A 100 2.83 -15.38 2.49
C GLN A 100 1.42 -15.87 2.81
N ARG A 101 0.88 -15.39 3.94
CA ARG A 101 -0.55 -15.38 4.20
C ARG A 101 -1.01 -13.94 4.01
N HIS A 102 -1.94 -13.71 3.09
CA HIS A 102 -2.27 -12.37 2.67
C HIS A 102 -3.68 -12.23 2.12
N PHE A 103 -4.10 -10.99 1.98
CA PHE A 103 -5.26 -10.60 1.17
C PHE A 103 -4.91 -9.32 0.40
N ILE A 104 -5.65 -9.06 -0.67
CA ILE A 104 -5.47 -7.85 -1.46
C ILE A 104 -6.78 -7.07 -1.46
N ALA A 105 -6.71 -5.80 -1.08
CA ALA A 105 -7.81 -4.87 -1.11
C ALA A 105 -7.61 -3.83 -2.23
N GLN A 106 -8.72 -3.25 -2.67
CA GLN A 106 -8.68 -2.14 -3.62
C GLN A 106 -8.29 -0.86 -2.88
N GLY A 107 -7.24 -0.21 -3.37
CA GLY A 107 -6.84 1.11 -2.94
C GLY A 107 -7.37 2.20 -3.88
N PRO A 108 -6.99 3.46 -3.66
CA PRO A 108 -7.39 4.56 -4.54
C PRO A 108 -6.68 4.47 -5.89
N ASP A 109 -7.36 4.94 -6.94
CA ASP A 109 -6.80 5.10 -8.29
C ASP A 109 -6.19 3.83 -8.90
N GLY A 110 -6.76 2.67 -8.58
CA GLY A 110 -6.27 1.39 -9.10
C GLY A 110 -5.03 0.85 -8.41
N VAL A 111 -4.56 1.50 -7.35
CA VAL A 111 -3.50 0.94 -6.51
C VAL A 111 -4.05 -0.26 -5.75
N LEU A 112 -3.32 -1.36 -5.76
CA LEU A 112 -3.66 -2.56 -4.99
C LEU A 112 -2.94 -2.53 -3.65
N ILE A 113 -3.64 -2.94 -2.61
CA ILE A 113 -3.07 -3.00 -1.25
C ILE A 113 -2.99 -4.46 -0.84
N ASP A 114 -1.76 -4.96 -0.67
CA ASP A 114 -1.49 -6.33 -0.27
C ASP A 114 -1.04 -6.35 1.18
N VAL A 115 -1.84 -6.97 2.05
CA VAL A 115 -1.55 -7.04 3.49
C VAL A 115 -1.10 -8.45 3.81
N ILE A 116 0.09 -8.58 4.41
CA ILE A 116 0.84 -9.83 4.44
C ILE A 116 1.35 -10.12 5.83
N THR A 117 1.23 -11.39 6.26
CA THR A 117 2.04 -11.96 7.32
C THR A 117 2.92 -13.03 6.70
N PRO A 118 4.25 -12.92 6.80
CA PRO A 118 5.16 -13.97 6.31
C PRO A 118 4.89 -15.29 6.99
N ILE A 119 4.85 -16.38 6.22
CA ILE A 119 4.73 -17.74 6.71
C ILE A 119 5.84 -18.61 6.10
N GLU A 120 5.98 -19.82 6.58
CA GLU A 120 6.96 -20.76 6.07
C GLU A 120 6.64 -21.11 4.61
N PRO A 121 7.57 -20.91 3.65
CA PRO A 121 7.35 -21.33 2.27
C PRO A 121 7.33 -22.85 2.15
N SER A 122 6.71 -23.36 1.07
CA SER A 122 6.80 -24.76 0.72
C SER A 122 8.24 -25.15 0.38
N GLU A 123 8.56 -26.45 0.47
CA GLU A 123 9.91 -26.95 0.16
C GLU A 123 10.31 -26.59 -1.29
N ALA A 124 9.37 -26.64 -2.22
CA ALA A 124 9.62 -26.28 -3.62
C ALA A 124 10.05 -24.80 -3.76
N PHE A 125 9.44 -23.91 -3.00
CA PHE A 125 9.79 -22.48 -3.05
C PHE A 125 11.03 -22.14 -2.24
N LYS A 126 11.33 -22.87 -1.16
CA LYS A 126 12.59 -22.68 -0.42
C LYS A 126 13.81 -22.82 -1.30
N ALA A 127 13.75 -23.72 -2.27
CA ALA A 127 14.85 -23.95 -3.20
C ALA A 127 15.12 -22.74 -4.12
N GLN A 128 14.17 -21.83 -4.23
CA GLN A 128 14.28 -20.63 -5.09
C GLN A 128 14.82 -19.40 -4.34
N TYR A 129 14.91 -19.46 -3.01
CA TYR A 129 15.47 -18.36 -2.24
C TYR A 129 16.96 -18.28 -2.47
N LEU A 130 17.46 -17.09 -2.79
CA LEU A 130 18.88 -16.85 -3.02
C LEU A 130 19.59 -16.72 -1.68
N GLN A 131 20.75 -17.36 -1.57
CA GLN A 131 21.58 -17.21 -0.39
C GLN A 131 22.19 -15.81 -0.35
N PRO A 132 22.18 -15.13 0.81
CA PRO A 132 22.94 -13.88 0.94
C PRO A 132 24.43 -14.14 0.67
N SER A 133 25.03 -13.31 -0.13
CA SER A 133 26.46 -13.42 -0.44
C SER A 133 27.32 -12.80 0.65
#